data_eba8070b4d19ec7c70eb02434ea0faa5
#
_entry.id   eba8070b4d19ec7c70eb02434ea0faa5
#
_cell.length_a   1.000
_cell.length_b   1.000
_cell.length_c   1.000
_cell.angle_alpha   90.00
_cell.angle_beta   90.00
_cell.angle_gamma   90.00
#
_symmetry.space_group_name_H-M   'P 1'
#
loop_
_entity.id
_entity.type
_entity.pdbx_description
1 polymer ?
#
loop_
_entity_poly.entity_id
_entity_poly.type
_entity_poly.pdbx_seq_one_letter_code
_entity_poly.pdbx_strand_id
1 'polypeptide(L)'
;ANTSTEQKLNLSSAIIFCIVIYRGLRYHYQLLVLLLAAVASSAFPMSGLTYGFVGVGTMSSAMVRGICTLPVPPCSAVVLSPRGTAKSAALKGEFPALITIAADNQEVVDKADIIFIGVLPAHAEEVCRALKFSERHTVVSLVSTASMSLLHEVCSPVPHASIVRAIPLPPVAKHRGATVMTPPHAVISALFGSLGTVVPVESETVMKKMLPVSALMGQFYAQQRATQQWLQAEGVDADSAAKWTGAVFHCISYDSANANGHTFNELVEEQTPGGINEQVVREFTEGGVYDALSDTLDGILARVEGRPTPKRQKVKYSSTEEK
;
A
#
# COMPACT_ATOMS: atom_id res chain seq x y z
N ALA A 1 6.97 -66.54 3.96
CA ALA A 1 6.24 -65.80 2.92
C ALA A 1 5.05 -65.00 3.50
N ASN A 2 5.13 -64.49 4.77
CA ASN A 2 4.00 -63.77 5.39
C ASN A 2 4.31 -62.37 5.92
N THR A 3 5.52 -61.84 5.69
CA THR A 3 5.93 -60.51 6.23
C THR A 3 5.63 -59.35 5.26
N SER A 4 5.37 -59.63 3.98
CA SER A 4 5.16 -58.54 2.96
C SER A 4 3.73 -58.00 2.95
N THR A 5 2.74 -58.76 3.42
CA THR A 5 1.32 -58.37 3.38
C THR A 5 0.94 -57.51 4.58
N GLU A 6 1.48 -57.80 5.75
CA GLU A 6 1.23 -56.98 6.97
C GLU A 6 1.91 -55.60 6.89
N GLN A 7 3.10 -55.49 6.29
CA GLN A 7 3.74 -54.18 6.11
C GLN A 7 2.98 -53.28 5.11
N LYS A 8 2.36 -53.87 4.05
CA LYS A 8 1.55 -53.10 3.09
C LYS A 8 0.22 -52.57 3.69
N LEU A 9 -0.41 -53.37 4.58
CA LEU A 9 -1.62 -52.96 5.27
C LEU A 9 -1.34 -51.80 6.25
N ASN A 10 -0.20 -51.81 6.92
CA ASN A 10 0.17 -50.78 7.90
C ASN A 10 0.49 -49.41 7.23
N LEU A 11 1.12 -49.44 6.05
CA LEU A 11 1.45 -48.22 5.30
C LEU A 11 0.20 -47.56 4.72
N SER A 12 -0.75 -48.33 4.21
CA SER A 12 -2.03 -47.79 3.70
C SER A 12 -2.88 -47.19 4.80
N SER A 13 -2.92 -47.82 5.97
CA SER A 13 -3.66 -47.30 7.14
C SER A 13 -3.04 -46.02 7.67
N ALA A 14 -1.70 -45.88 7.70
CA ALA A 14 -1.00 -44.70 8.10
C ALA A 14 -1.23 -43.53 7.14
N ILE A 15 -1.25 -43.82 5.82
CA ILE A 15 -1.52 -42.80 4.79
C ILE A 15 -2.97 -42.29 4.88
N ILE A 16 -3.94 -43.19 5.08
CA ILE A 16 -5.35 -42.83 5.25
C ILE A 16 -5.52 -41.99 6.53
N PHE A 17 -4.86 -42.37 7.61
CA PHE A 17 -4.88 -41.62 8.89
C PHE A 17 -4.28 -40.20 8.75
N CYS A 18 -3.14 -40.09 8.04
CA CYS A 18 -2.54 -38.78 7.72
C CYS A 18 -3.45 -37.90 6.84
N ILE A 19 -4.11 -38.49 5.84
CA ILE A 19 -5.04 -37.76 4.97
C ILE A 19 -6.28 -37.28 5.74
N VAL A 20 -6.81 -38.11 6.65
CA VAL A 20 -7.97 -37.71 7.49
C VAL A 20 -7.60 -36.61 8.47
N ILE A 21 -6.42 -36.71 9.12
CA ILE A 21 -5.92 -35.64 9.98
C ILE A 21 -5.66 -34.35 9.19
N TYR A 22 -5.03 -34.44 8.03
CA TYR A 22 -4.74 -33.26 7.19
C TYR A 22 -6.03 -32.57 6.67
N ARG A 23 -7.05 -33.34 6.30
CA ARG A 23 -8.36 -32.82 5.92
C ARG A 23 -9.08 -32.22 7.13
N GLY A 24 -9.04 -32.86 8.30
CA GLY A 24 -9.60 -32.34 9.54
C GLY A 24 -8.97 -31.01 9.95
N LEU A 25 -7.63 -30.91 9.94
CA LEU A 25 -6.90 -29.67 10.24
C LEU A 25 -7.22 -28.55 9.25
N ARG A 26 -7.38 -28.86 7.96
CA ARG A 26 -7.75 -27.89 6.93
C ARG A 26 -9.19 -27.36 7.12
N TYR A 27 -10.12 -28.22 7.53
CA TYR A 27 -11.50 -27.84 7.86
C TYR A 27 -11.56 -26.96 9.12
N HIS A 28 -10.83 -27.32 10.18
CA HIS A 28 -10.74 -26.53 11.40
C HIS A 28 -10.05 -25.19 11.15
N TYR A 29 -9.02 -25.13 10.32
CA TYR A 29 -8.36 -23.88 9.93
C TYR A 29 -9.31 -22.98 9.11
N GLN A 30 -10.03 -23.54 8.15
CA GLN A 30 -11.03 -22.76 7.38
C GLN A 30 -12.18 -22.28 8.27
N LEU A 31 -12.66 -23.11 9.20
CA LEU A 31 -13.70 -22.72 10.17
C LEU A 31 -13.20 -21.64 11.12
N LEU A 32 -11.95 -21.74 11.58
CA LEU A 32 -11.31 -20.74 12.43
C LEU A 32 -11.11 -19.41 11.67
N VAL A 33 -10.69 -19.47 10.41
CA VAL A 33 -10.57 -18.28 9.55
C VAL A 33 -11.93 -17.65 9.29
N LEU A 34 -12.98 -18.45 9.06
CA LEU A 34 -14.35 -17.96 8.90
C LEU A 34 -14.91 -17.39 10.20
N LEU A 35 -14.64 -18.01 11.36
CA LEU A 35 -15.00 -17.50 12.67
C LEU A 35 -14.25 -16.21 13.01
N LEU A 36 -12.95 -16.14 12.73
CA LEU A 36 -12.16 -14.92 12.91
C LEU A 36 -12.62 -13.81 11.97
N ALA A 37 -12.97 -14.15 10.73
CA ALA A 37 -13.57 -13.20 9.78
C ALA A 37 -14.97 -12.74 10.24
N ALA A 38 -15.79 -13.62 10.80
CA ALA A 38 -17.09 -13.29 11.36
C ALA A 38 -16.98 -12.42 12.63
N VAL A 39 -16.01 -12.70 13.50
CA VAL A 39 -15.71 -11.90 14.70
C VAL A 39 -15.12 -10.54 14.30
N ALA A 40 -14.24 -10.50 13.32
CA ALA A 40 -13.72 -9.24 12.77
C ALA A 40 -14.84 -8.43 12.08
N SER A 41 -15.80 -9.09 11.43
CA SER A 41 -16.95 -8.45 10.81
C SER A 41 -17.96 -7.91 11.84
N SER A 42 -18.06 -8.52 13.03
CA SER A 42 -18.92 -8.04 14.11
C SER A 42 -18.30 -6.93 14.96
N ALA A 43 -16.99 -6.68 14.82
CA ALA A 43 -16.27 -5.70 15.63
C ALA A 43 -16.39 -4.24 15.11
N PHE A 44 -16.81 -4.02 13.82
CA PHE A 44 -16.98 -2.69 13.28
C PHE A 44 -18.20 -2.63 12.35
N PRO A 45 -19.24 -1.85 12.69
CA PRO A 45 -20.41 -1.65 11.81
C PRO A 45 -20.04 -0.65 10.68
N MET A 46 -19.23 -1.09 9.71
CA MET A 46 -18.93 -0.27 8.53
C MET A 46 -19.94 -0.49 7.40
N SER A 47 -20.73 -1.54 7.47
CA SER A 47 -21.66 -1.97 6.41
C SER A 47 -22.84 -1.02 6.11
N GLY A 48 -23.03 0.03 6.91
CA GLY A 48 -24.07 1.04 6.69
C GLY A 48 -23.57 2.39 6.18
N LEU A 49 -22.24 2.62 6.14
CA LEU A 49 -21.68 3.94 5.81
C LEU A 49 -21.66 4.21 4.31
N THR A 50 -21.85 5.46 3.94
CA THR A 50 -21.67 5.97 2.59
C THR A 50 -20.31 6.66 2.46
N TYR A 51 -19.54 6.29 1.45
CA TYR A 51 -18.25 6.90 1.15
C TYR A 51 -18.37 7.90 0.02
N GLY A 52 -17.91 9.12 0.23
CA GLY A 52 -17.89 10.19 -0.77
C GLY A 52 -16.47 10.50 -1.26
N PHE A 53 -16.30 10.67 -2.56
CA PHE A 53 -15.02 11.04 -3.14
C PHE A 53 -15.13 12.39 -3.84
N VAL A 54 -14.56 13.42 -3.21
CA VAL A 54 -14.40 14.76 -3.79
C VAL A 54 -13.12 14.78 -4.60
N GLY A 55 -13.27 14.71 -5.92
CA GLY A 55 -12.18 14.53 -6.88
C GLY A 55 -11.88 13.05 -7.16
N VAL A 56 -12.05 12.66 -8.43
CA VAL A 56 -11.83 11.29 -8.91
C VAL A 56 -10.58 11.25 -9.80
N GLY A 57 -9.42 11.47 -9.16
CA GLY A 57 -8.11 11.32 -9.75
C GLY A 57 -7.64 9.86 -9.80
N THR A 58 -6.36 9.64 -10.13
CA THR A 58 -5.76 8.29 -10.18
C THR A 58 -5.83 7.59 -8.84
N MET A 59 -5.51 8.30 -7.74
CA MET A 59 -5.53 7.71 -6.40
C MET A 59 -6.94 7.39 -5.92
N SER A 60 -7.89 8.33 -6.06
CA SER A 60 -9.30 8.07 -5.71
C SER A 60 -9.86 6.90 -6.52
N SER A 61 -9.54 6.79 -7.81
CA SER A 61 -9.97 5.65 -8.63
C SER A 61 -9.38 4.33 -8.14
N ALA A 62 -8.11 4.31 -7.72
CA ALA A 62 -7.48 3.13 -7.14
C ALA A 62 -8.15 2.72 -5.82
N MET A 63 -8.43 3.69 -4.94
CA MET A 63 -9.16 3.48 -3.70
C MET A 63 -10.56 2.89 -3.93
N VAL A 64 -11.33 3.51 -4.82
CA VAL A 64 -12.70 3.06 -5.15
C VAL A 64 -12.69 1.63 -5.68
N ARG A 65 -11.78 1.28 -6.61
CA ARG A 65 -11.65 -0.11 -7.07
C ARG A 65 -11.30 -1.06 -5.94
N GLY A 66 -10.31 -0.72 -5.12
CA GLY A 66 -9.95 -1.54 -3.98
C GLY A 66 -11.13 -1.79 -3.04
N ILE A 67 -11.87 -0.75 -2.69
CA ILE A 67 -13.06 -0.84 -1.82
C ILE A 67 -14.14 -1.72 -2.46
N CYS A 68 -14.49 -1.47 -3.73
CA CYS A 68 -15.57 -2.16 -4.40
C CYS A 68 -15.27 -3.62 -4.78
N THR A 69 -13.98 -4.01 -4.81
CA THR A 69 -13.55 -5.39 -5.11
C THR A 69 -13.28 -6.23 -3.87
N LEU A 70 -13.45 -5.69 -2.66
CA LEU A 70 -13.43 -6.50 -1.45
C LEU A 70 -14.59 -7.50 -1.46
N PRO A 71 -14.39 -8.72 -0.94
CA PRO A 71 -15.46 -9.74 -0.85
C PRO A 71 -16.72 -9.23 -0.15
N VAL A 72 -16.54 -8.38 0.85
CA VAL A 72 -17.61 -7.62 1.51
C VAL A 72 -17.18 -6.15 1.53
N PRO A 73 -17.76 -5.30 0.67
CA PRO A 73 -17.43 -3.87 0.70
C PRO A 73 -17.75 -3.25 2.06
N PRO A 74 -16.83 -2.43 2.61
CA PRO A 74 -17.00 -1.82 3.94
C PRO A 74 -17.93 -0.60 3.92
N CYS A 75 -18.78 -0.47 2.91
CA CYS A 75 -19.73 0.62 2.75
C CYS A 75 -20.99 0.14 2.03
N SER A 76 -22.10 0.84 2.25
CA SER A 76 -23.37 0.60 1.56
C SER A 76 -23.42 1.28 0.19
N ALA A 77 -22.70 2.37 0.01
CA ALA A 77 -22.68 3.14 -1.23
C ALA A 77 -21.36 3.95 -1.36
N VAL A 78 -21.03 4.26 -2.60
CA VAL A 78 -19.93 5.17 -2.96
C VAL A 78 -20.49 6.28 -3.84
N VAL A 79 -20.28 7.53 -3.44
CA VAL A 79 -20.71 8.74 -4.16
C VAL A 79 -19.50 9.43 -4.75
N LEU A 80 -19.47 9.61 -6.06
CA LEU A 80 -18.34 10.19 -6.78
C LEU A 80 -18.64 11.61 -7.24
N SER A 81 -17.63 12.47 -7.15
CA SER A 81 -17.62 13.79 -7.79
C SER A 81 -17.83 13.68 -9.31
N PRO A 82 -18.57 14.61 -9.94
CA PRO A 82 -18.75 14.63 -11.39
C PRO A 82 -17.49 15.07 -12.13
N ARG A 83 -16.56 15.77 -11.48
CA ARG A 83 -15.29 16.16 -12.10
C ARG A 83 -14.40 14.94 -12.34
N GLY A 84 -13.83 14.84 -13.54
CA GLY A 84 -13.13 13.64 -13.99
C GLY A 84 -14.08 12.64 -14.66
N THR A 85 -15.02 13.14 -15.43
CA THR A 85 -16.17 12.47 -16.05
C THR A 85 -15.86 11.07 -16.58
N ALA A 86 -14.75 10.88 -17.31
CA ALA A 86 -14.37 9.58 -17.87
C ALA A 86 -14.07 8.54 -16.77
N LYS A 87 -13.34 8.92 -15.70
CA LYS A 87 -12.97 8.01 -14.59
C LYS A 87 -14.20 7.69 -13.73
N SER A 88 -15.02 8.68 -13.41
CA SER A 88 -16.25 8.47 -12.64
C SER A 88 -17.24 7.60 -13.39
N ALA A 89 -17.41 7.82 -14.69
CA ALA A 89 -18.26 6.99 -15.55
C ALA A 89 -17.74 5.55 -15.68
N ALA A 90 -16.43 5.36 -15.85
CA ALA A 90 -15.83 4.03 -15.90
C ALA A 90 -16.07 3.27 -14.58
N LEU A 91 -15.83 3.89 -13.43
CA LEU A 91 -16.06 3.27 -12.12
C LEU A 91 -17.55 2.95 -11.90
N LYS A 92 -18.47 3.85 -12.30
CA LYS A 92 -19.89 3.57 -12.26
C LYS A 92 -20.28 2.40 -13.15
N GLY A 93 -19.66 2.27 -14.32
CA GLY A 93 -19.87 1.12 -15.22
C GLY A 93 -19.34 -0.19 -14.64
N GLU A 94 -18.18 -0.15 -13.96
CA GLU A 94 -17.57 -1.32 -13.30
C GLU A 94 -18.38 -1.78 -12.07
N PHE A 95 -18.98 -0.84 -11.29
CA PHE A 95 -19.67 -1.14 -10.02
C PHE A 95 -21.05 -0.45 -9.94
N PRO A 96 -22.00 -0.78 -10.85
CA PRO A 96 -23.25 -0.05 -10.96
C PRO A 96 -24.16 -0.14 -9.72
N ALA A 97 -24.02 -1.20 -8.92
CA ALA A 97 -24.82 -1.39 -7.72
C ALA A 97 -24.36 -0.53 -6.52
N LEU A 98 -23.07 -0.20 -6.47
CA LEU A 98 -22.48 0.49 -5.33
C LEU A 98 -22.23 1.97 -5.59
N ILE A 99 -21.97 2.36 -6.85
CA ILE A 99 -21.50 3.70 -7.18
C ILE A 99 -22.62 4.58 -7.71
N THR A 100 -22.71 5.81 -7.23
CA THR A 100 -23.48 6.90 -7.81
C THR A 100 -22.57 8.08 -8.14
N ILE A 101 -22.92 8.85 -9.16
CA ILE A 101 -22.22 10.10 -9.51
C ILE A 101 -23.12 11.24 -9.08
N ALA A 102 -22.60 12.14 -8.25
CA ALA A 102 -23.31 13.33 -7.78
C ALA A 102 -23.38 14.42 -8.86
N ALA A 103 -24.31 15.35 -8.73
CA ALA A 103 -24.41 16.50 -9.60
C ALA A 103 -23.24 17.50 -9.38
N ASP A 104 -22.80 17.62 -8.12
CA ASP A 104 -21.66 18.47 -7.72
C ASP A 104 -20.92 17.90 -6.50
N ASN A 105 -19.90 18.62 -6.02
CA ASN A 105 -19.12 18.20 -4.86
C ASN A 105 -19.89 18.36 -3.54
N GLN A 106 -20.84 19.27 -3.45
CA GLN A 106 -21.64 19.45 -2.23
C GLN A 106 -22.58 18.24 -2.05
N GLU A 107 -23.19 17.76 -3.11
CA GLU A 107 -24.02 16.56 -3.05
C GLU A 107 -23.22 15.32 -2.61
N VAL A 108 -21.90 15.24 -2.98
CA VAL A 108 -21.02 14.18 -2.44
C VAL A 108 -20.94 14.28 -0.92
N VAL A 109 -20.69 15.48 -0.39
CA VAL A 109 -20.57 15.74 1.05
C VAL A 109 -21.89 15.46 1.77
N ASP A 110 -23.02 15.91 1.22
CA ASP A 110 -24.33 15.77 1.85
C ASP A 110 -24.77 14.31 2.03
N LYS A 111 -24.37 13.46 1.08
CA LYS A 111 -24.73 12.03 1.07
C LYS A 111 -23.75 11.13 1.81
N ALA A 112 -22.51 11.58 2.02
CA ALA A 112 -21.47 10.75 2.60
C ALA A 112 -21.37 10.84 4.13
N ASP A 113 -20.87 9.78 4.74
CA ASP A 113 -20.46 9.75 6.15
C ASP A 113 -18.94 9.91 6.25
N ILE A 114 -18.19 9.27 5.33
CA ILE A 114 -16.74 9.40 5.20
C ILE A 114 -16.43 10.05 3.86
N ILE A 115 -15.74 11.19 3.91
CA ILE A 115 -15.45 12.02 2.74
C ILE A 115 -13.96 11.96 2.42
N PHE A 116 -13.61 11.45 1.26
CA PHE A 116 -12.25 11.42 0.75
C PHE A 116 -11.98 12.63 -0.14
N ILE A 117 -11.01 13.46 0.26
CA ILE A 117 -10.55 14.61 -0.52
C ILE A 117 -9.37 14.15 -1.39
N GLY A 118 -9.63 13.94 -2.68
CA GLY A 118 -8.67 13.42 -3.66
C GLY A 118 -8.45 14.35 -4.86
N VAL A 119 -8.48 15.66 -4.63
CA VAL A 119 -8.21 16.70 -5.62
C VAL A 119 -6.72 16.97 -5.77
N LEU A 120 -6.33 17.69 -6.84
CA LEU A 120 -4.95 18.13 -6.99
C LEU A 120 -4.54 19.07 -5.84
N PRO A 121 -3.29 19.02 -5.36
CA PRO A 121 -2.80 19.85 -4.27
C PRO A 121 -3.11 21.34 -4.42
N ALA A 122 -2.94 21.89 -5.62
CA ALA A 122 -3.18 23.30 -5.92
C ALA A 122 -4.65 23.74 -5.73
N HIS A 123 -5.59 22.80 -5.72
CA HIS A 123 -7.04 23.08 -5.61
C HIS A 123 -7.64 22.63 -4.27
N ALA A 124 -6.85 22.02 -3.39
CA ALA A 124 -7.38 21.40 -2.17
C ALA A 124 -8.06 22.44 -1.25
N GLU A 125 -7.40 23.56 -1.00
CA GLU A 125 -7.92 24.62 -0.15
C GLU A 125 -9.20 25.25 -0.74
N GLU A 126 -9.15 25.67 -2.00
CA GLU A 126 -10.29 26.28 -2.70
C GLU A 126 -11.53 25.36 -2.69
N VAL A 127 -11.31 24.08 -3.03
CA VAL A 127 -12.40 23.10 -3.08
C VAL A 127 -12.99 22.87 -1.69
N CYS A 128 -12.16 22.69 -0.66
CA CYS A 128 -12.67 22.48 0.70
C CYS A 128 -13.39 23.68 1.26
N ARG A 129 -12.90 24.90 1.02
CA ARG A 129 -13.57 26.15 1.46
C ARG A 129 -14.95 26.34 0.81
N ALA A 130 -15.16 25.81 -0.38
CA ALA A 130 -16.45 25.89 -1.08
C ALA A 130 -17.47 24.86 -0.58
N LEU A 131 -17.09 23.90 0.28
CA LEU A 131 -17.93 22.83 0.78
C LEU A 131 -18.46 23.13 2.19
N LYS A 132 -19.68 22.70 2.47
CA LYS A 132 -20.29 22.77 3.78
C LYS A 132 -20.24 21.40 4.45
N PHE A 133 -19.32 21.26 5.37
CA PHE A 133 -19.20 20.05 6.20
C PHE A 133 -20.15 20.12 7.42
N SER A 134 -20.30 19.00 8.12
CA SER A 134 -21.03 18.90 9.39
C SER A 134 -20.27 18.04 10.39
N GLU A 135 -20.60 18.17 11.68
CA GLU A 135 -19.93 17.43 12.77
C GLU A 135 -20.01 15.90 12.65
N ARG A 136 -20.99 15.38 11.89
CA ARG A 136 -21.15 13.94 11.67
C ARG A 136 -20.11 13.33 10.73
N HIS A 137 -19.42 14.16 9.94
CA HIS A 137 -18.50 13.66 8.91
C HIS A 137 -17.18 13.20 9.49
N THR A 138 -16.60 12.17 8.87
CA THR A 138 -15.17 11.88 8.92
C THR A 138 -14.55 12.32 7.60
N VAL A 139 -13.52 13.16 7.66
CA VAL A 139 -12.83 13.65 6.44
C VAL A 139 -11.45 13.01 6.34
N VAL A 140 -11.17 12.41 5.18
CA VAL A 140 -9.89 11.77 4.87
C VAL A 140 -9.23 12.49 3.70
N SER A 141 -8.17 13.24 3.96
CA SER A 141 -7.41 13.90 2.90
C SER A 141 -6.37 12.94 2.31
N LEU A 142 -6.46 12.73 0.99
CA LEU A 142 -5.46 12.01 0.20
C LEU A 142 -4.41 12.96 -0.41
N VAL A 143 -4.47 14.24 -0.07
CA VAL A 143 -3.61 15.28 -0.62
C VAL A 143 -2.30 15.37 0.18
N SER A 144 -1.20 15.02 -0.47
CA SER A 144 0.11 14.88 0.20
C SER A 144 0.66 16.19 0.78
N THR A 145 0.24 17.34 0.27
CA THR A 145 0.72 18.68 0.69
C THR A 145 -0.24 19.44 1.60
N ALA A 146 -1.50 18.99 1.76
CA ALA A 146 -2.44 19.65 2.65
C ALA A 146 -2.03 19.39 4.11
N SER A 147 -1.75 20.45 4.88
CA SER A 147 -1.39 20.33 6.31
C SER A 147 -2.61 20.01 7.17
N MET A 148 -2.40 19.39 8.33
CA MET A 148 -3.47 19.18 9.31
C MET A 148 -4.09 20.50 9.76
N SER A 149 -3.29 21.55 9.94
CA SER A 149 -3.77 22.89 10.30
C SER A 149 -4.76 23.44 9.26
N LEU A 150 -4.40 23.36 7.97
CA LEU A 150 -5.30 23.78 6.89
C LEU A 150 -6.59 22.95 6.90
N LEU A 151 -6.47 21.61 7.03
CA LEU A 151 -7.65 20.73 7.02
C LEU A 151 -8.60 21.02 8.20
N HIS A 152 -8.07 21.28 9.40
CA HIS A 152 -8.87 21.68 10.56
C HIS A 152 -9.64 22.98 10.31
N GLU A 153 -9.03 23.94 9.62
CA GLU A 153 -9.65 25.22 9.29
C GLU A 153 -10.76 25.05 8.23
N VAL A 154 -10.43 24.42 7.10
CA VAL A 154 -11.32 24.38 5.93
C VAL A 154 -12.43 23.32 6.02
N CYS A 155 -12.29 22.33 6.89
CA CYS A 155 -13.31 21.29 7.10
C CYS A 155 -14.18 21.55 8.33
N SER A 156 -14.07 22.73 8.97
CA SER A 156 -14.96 23.10 10.08
C SER A 156 -16.44 22.98 9.65
N PRO A 157 -17.36 22.44 10.49
CA PRO A 157 -17.22 22.12 11.92
C PRO A 157 -16.85 20.65 12.23
N VAL A 158 -16.23 19.89 11.31
CA VAL A 158 -15.82 18.50 11.57
C VAL A 158 -14.87 18.45 12.79
N PRO A 159 -15.12 17.57 13.77
CA PRO A 159 -14.22 17.40 14.90
C PRO A 159 -12.80 17.04 14.46
N HIS A 160 -11.78 17.64 15.06
CA HIS A 160 -10.38 17.42 14.69
C HIS A 160 -10.00 15.92 14.72
N ALA A 161 -10.54 15.16 15.68
CA ALA A 161 -10.32 13.70 15.78
C ALA A 161 -10.91 12.91 14.60
N SER A 162 -11.86 13.49 13.85
CA SER A 162 -12.49 12.92 12.66
C SER A 162 -11.86 13.42 11.35
N ILE A 163 -10.75 14.16 11.42
CA ILE A 163 -9.99 14.61 10.25
C ILE A 163 -8.68 13.84 10.18
N VAL A 164 -8.48 13.11 9.09
CA VAL A 164 -7.35 12.21 8.89
C VAL A 164 -6.63 12.57 7.59
N ARG A 165 -5.31 12.56 7.61
CA ARG A 165 -4.50 12.50 6.38
C ARG A 165 -4.07 11.07 6.14
N ALA A 166 -4.26 10.60 4.93
CA ALA A 166 -3.82 9.28 4.52
C ALA A 166 -3.16 9.36 3.13
N ILE A 167 -1.97 8.81 3.00
CA ILE A 167 -1.22 8.79 1.75
C ILE A 167 -1.06 7.33 1.30
N PRO A 168 -2.07 6.79 0.60
CA PRO A 168 -2.00 5.45 0.03
C PRO A 168 -1.12 5.42 -1.22
N LEU A 169 -0.57 4.24 -1.52
CA LEU A 169 0.07 3.96 -2.79
C LEU A 169 -0.91 3.24 -3.75
N PRO A 170 -0.76 3.41 -5.08
CA PRO A 170 -1.69 2.88 -6.08
C PRO A 170 -2.06 1.38 -5.98
N PRO A 171 -1.18 0.48 -5.47
CA PRO A 171 -1.54 -0.92 -5.28
C PRO A 171 -2.71 -1.20 -4.32
N VAL A 172 -3.26 -0.19 -3.61
CA VAL A 172 -4.53 -0.30 -2.87
C VAL A 172 -5.67 -0.83 -3.74
N ALA A 173 -5.64 -0.57 -5.05
CA ALA A 173 -6.60 -1.11 -6.00
C ALA A 173 -6.59 -2.65 -6.10
N LYS A 174 -5.53 -3.30 -5.63
CA LYS A 174 -5.31 -4.75 -5.65
C LYS A 174 -5.15 -5.34 -4.25
N HIS A 175 -5.55 -4.61 -3.21
CA HIS A 175 -5.41 -4.97 -1.79
C HIS A 175 -3.94 -5.26 -1.39
N ARG A 176 -2.99 -4.57 -2.03
CA ARG A 176 -1.53 -4.66 -1.78
C ARG A 176 -0.93 -3.28 -1.59
N GLY A 177 -1.74 -2.35 -1.09
CA GLY A 177 -1.30 -0.99 -0.83
C GLY A 177 -0.41 -0.87 0.40
N ALA A 178 0.34 0.22 0.45
CA ALA A 178 0.93 0.72 1.67
C ALA A 178 0.36 2.13 1.91
N THR A 179 -0.08 2.39 3.13
CA THR A 179 -0.72 3.66 3.49
C THR A 179 -0.14 4.17 4.81
N VAL A 180 0.48 5.33 4.80
CA VAL A 180 0.77 6.05 6.04
C VAL A 180 -0.38 7.00 6.34
N MET A 181 -0.80 7.11 7.61
CA MET A 181 -1.90 7.98 8.02
C MET A 181 -1.66 8.66 9.36
N THR A 182 -2.25 9.84 9.55
CA THR A 182 -2.21 10.61 10.80
C THR A 182 -3.49 11.46 10.96
N PRO A 183 -4.02 11.65 12.18
CA PRO A 183 -3.74 10.85 13.37
C PRO A 183 -4.26 9.42 13.23
N PRO A 184 -3.93 8.49 14.15
CA PRO A 184 -4.56 7.19 14.20
C PRO A 184 -6.08 7.31 14.33
N HIS A 185 -6.83 6.55 13.52
CA HIS A 185 -8.30 6.55 13.53
C HIS A 185 -8.80 5.13 13.24
N ALA A 186 -9.49 4.53 14.18
CA ALA A 186 -9.82 3.10 14.15
C ALA A 186 -10.53 2.66 12.87
N VAL A 187 -11.60 3.37 12.47
CA VAL A 187 -12.39 3.05 11.27
C VAL A 187 -11.54 3.19 9.99
N ILE A 188 -10.77 4.27 9.89
CA ILE A 188 -9.93 4.54 8.71
C ILE A 188 -8.74 3.57 8.66
N SER A 189 -8.14 3.23 9.81
CA SER A 189 -7.11 2.18 9.89
C SER A 189 -7.64 0.82 9.43
N ALA A 190 -8.84 0.43 9.85
CA ALA A 190 -9.46 -0.82 9.42
C ALA A 190 -9.74 -0.82 7.91
N LEU A 191 -10.22 0.30 7.34
CA LEU A 191 -10.42 0.44 5.90
C LEU A 191 -9.11 0.26 5.13
N PHE A 192 -8.06 1.02 5.46
CA PHE A 192 -6.78 0.90 4.76
C PHE A 192 -6.10 -0.44 5.00
N GLY A 193 -6.30 -1.04 6.18
CA GLY A 193 -5.86 -2.40 6.51
C GLY A 193 -6.48 -3.47 5.59
N SER A 194 -7.74 -3.29 5.16
CA SER A 194 -8.37 -4.16 4.17
C SER A 194 -7.84 -3.95 2.74
N LEU A 195 -7.19 -2.82 2.48
CA LEU A 195 -6.59 -2.49 1.17
C LEU A 195 -5.07 -2.74 1.12
N GLY A 196 -4.48 -3.25 2.20
CA GLY A 196 -3.06 -3.57 2.32
C GLY A 196 -2.50 -3.23 3.69
N THR A 197 -1.23 -2.84 3.76
CA THR A 197 -0.58 -2.46 5.02
C THR A 197 -0.87 -0.99 5.34
N VAL A 198 -1.35 -0.73 6.56
CA VAL A 198 -1.53 0.63 7.08
C VAL A 198 -0.55 0.91 8.21
N VAL A 199 0.03 2.09 8.20
CA VAL A 199 0.96 2.56 9.24
C VAL A 199 0.40 3.86 9.83
N PRO A 200 -0.41 3.79 10.91
CA PRO A 200 -0.87 4.97 11.63
C PRO A 200 0.29 5.58 12.41
N VAL A 201 0.40 6.91 12.38
CA VAL A 201 1.40 7.66 13.15
C VAL A 201 0.76 8.82 13.89
N GLU A 202 1.31 9.15 15.05
CA GLU A 202 0.70 10.11 15.99
C GLU A 202 0.72 11.56 15.49
N SER A 203 1.63 11.91 14.60
CA SER A 203 1.78 13.29 14.16
C SER A 203 2.14 13.45 12.69
N GLU A 204 1.75 14.59 12.14
CA GLU A 204 2.14 15.03 10.80
C GLU A 204 3.67 15.13 10.63
N THR A 205 4.39 15.47 11.69
CA THR A 205 5.86 15.55 11.67
C THR A 205 6.48 14.17 11.42
N VAL A 206 5.97 13.13 12.07
CA VAL A 206 6.42 11.76 11.84
C VAL A 206 6.02 11.31 10.44
N MET A 207 4.77 11.57 10.03
CA MET A 207 4.29 11.24 8.69
C MET A 207 5.17 11.86 7.59
N LYS A 208 5.55 13.13 7.71
CA LYS A 208 6.41 13.82 6.74
C LYS A 208 7.76 13.12 6.55
N LYS A 209 8.34 12.56 7.62
CA LYS A 209 9.60 11.79 7.55
C LYS A 209 9.45 10.46 6.80
N MET A 210 8.25 9.89 6.73
CA MET A 210 8.00 8.63 6.04
C MET A 210 7.69 8.82 4.55
N LEU A 211 7.20 9.99 4.14
CA LEU A 211 6.82 10.25 2.74
C LEU A 211 7.96 10.05 1.73
N PRO A 212 9.23 10.40 1.99
CA PRO A 212 10.32 10.15 1.05
C PRO A 212 10.44 8.70 0.59
N VAL A 213 10.18 7.75 1.49
CA VAL A 213 10.25 6.31 1.16
C VAL A 213 9.26 5.92 0.07
N SER A 214 8.08 6.56 0.02
CA SER A 214 7.10 6.30 -1.04
C SER A 214 7.59 6.68 -2.44
N ALA A 215 8.57 7.57 -2.56
CA ALA A 215 9.17 7.97 -3.83
C ALA A 215 10.11 6.90 -4.43
N LEU A 216 10.49 5.88 -3.66
CA LEU A 216 11.34 4.77 -4.10
C LEU A 216 10.65 3.86 -5.12
N MET A 217 9.34 3.96 -5.32
CA MET A 217 8.60 3.16 -6.30
C MET A 217 9.19 3.30 -7.72
N GLY A 218 9.55 4.52 -8.14
CA GLY A 218 10.17 4.76 -9.44
C GLY A 218 11.59 4.16 -9.53
N GLN A 219 12.38 4.29 -8.47
CA GLN A 219 13.72 3.70 -8.37
C GLN A 219 13.65 2.16 -8.41
N PHE A 220 12.71 1.55 -7.68
CA PHE A 220 12.49 0.11 -7.69
C PHE A 220 12.24 -0.44 -9.09
N TYR A 221 11.41 0.21 -9.90
CA TYR A 221 11.19 -0.19 -11.29
C TYR A 221 12.40 0.11 -12.19
N ALA A 222 13.13 1.20 -11.94
CA ALA A 222 14.34 1.52 -12.68
C ALA A 222 15.44 0.47 -12.44
N GLN A 223 15.59 -0.03 -11.22
CA GLN A 223 16.51 -1.12 -10.88
C GLN A 223 16.14 -2.41 -11.63
N GLN A 224 14.87 -2.81 -11.62
CA GLN A 224 14.40 -3.98 -12.37
C GLN A 224 14.68 -3.84 -13.86
N ARG A 225 14.43 -2.66 -14.43
CA ARG A 225 14.76 -2.40 -15.83
C ARG A 225 16.25 -2.55 -16.13
N ALA A 226 17.11 -2.02 -15.25
CA ALA A 226 18.57 -2.16 -15.43
C ALA A 226 19.01 -3.62 -15.35
N THR A 227 18.46 -4.40 -14.41
CA THR A 227 18.72 -5.84 -14.27
C THR A 227 18.27 -6.61 -15.52
N GLN A 228 17.08 -6.32 -16.05
CA GLN A 228 16.59 -6.92 -17.30
C GLN A 228 17.50 -6.59 -18.49
N GLN A 229 17.91 -5.33 -18.61
CA GLN A 229 18.80 -4.89 -19.69
C GLN A 229 20.17 -5.54 -19.62
N TRP A 230 20.70 -5.76 -18.41
CA TRP A 230 21.94 -6.49 -18.22
C TRP A 230 21.82 -7.94 -18.68
N LEU A 231 20.75 -8.67 -18.30
CA LEU A 231 20.50 -10.02 -18.78
C LEU A 231 20.41 -10.11 -20.31
N GLN A 232 19.78 -9.11 -20.93
CA GLN A 232 19.70 -9.06 -22.40
C GLN A 232 21.08 -8.83 -23.05
N ALA A 233 21.95 -8.03 -22.43
CA ALA A 233 23.33 -7.86 -22.88
C ALA A 233 24.16 -9.14 -22.76
N GLU A 234 23.85 -10.00 -21.77
CA GLU A 234 24.43 -11.34 -21.60
C GLU A 234 23.78 -12.41 -22.52
N GLY A 235 22.92 -12.01 -23.44
CA GLY A 235 22.34 -12.90 -24.46
C GLY A 235 21.02 -13.58 -24.07
N VAL A 236 20.43 -13.23 -22.94
CA VAL A 236 19.09 -13.72 -22.56
C VAL A 236 18.01 -12.99 -23.36
N ASP A 237 17.04 -13.73 -23.90
CA ASP A 237 15.91 -13.12 -24.62
C ASP A 237 15.09 -12.20 -23.72
N ALA A 238 14.40 -11.21 -24.32
CA ALA A 238 13.71 -10.14 -23.60
C ALA A 238 12.62 -10.66 -22.64
N ASP A 239 11.86 -11.66 -23.05
CA ASP A 239 10.73 -12.19 -22.25
C ASP A 239 11.23 -13.00 -21.05
N SER A 240 12.24 -13.85 -21.25
CA SER A 240 12.90 -14.61 -20.18
C SER A 240 13.59 -13.67 -19.17
N ALA A 241 14.32 -12.66 -19.67
CA ALA A 241 14.96 -11.63 -18.83
C ALA A 241 13.93 -10.87 -17.98
N ALA A 242 12.83 -10.43 -18.58
CA ALA A 242 11.76 -9.73 -17.88
C ALA A 242 11.08 -10.63 -16.83
N LYS A 243 10.75 -11.86 -17.21
CA LYS A 243 10.06 -12.82 -16.34
C LYS A 243 10.93 -13.20 -15.13
N TRP A 244 12.21 -13.48 -15.36
CA TRP A 244 13.13 -13.84 -14.29
C TRP A 244 13.36 -12.67 -13.33
N THR A 245 13.66 -11.48 -13.86
CA THR A 245 13.83 -10.26 -13.06
C THR A 245 12.60 -10.03 -12.19
N GLY A 246 11.40 -10.03 -12.78
CA GLY A 246 10.16 -9.81 -12.05
C GLY A 246 9.92 -10.87 -10.96
N ALA A 247 10.21 -12.15 -11.24
CA ALA A 247 10.06 -13.24 -10.27
C ALA A 247 11.00 -13.08 -9.08
N VAL A 248 12.27 -12.76 -9.31
CA VAL A 248 13.27 -12.54 -8.24
C VAL A 248 12.86 -11.38 -7.34
N PHE A 249 12.59 -10.20 -7.92
CA PHE A 249 12.20 -9.03 -7.11
C PHE A 249 10.89 -9.25 -6.35
N HIS A 250 9.93 -9.99 -6.93
CA HIS A 250 8.71 -10.35 -6.23
C HIS A 250 8.95 -11.31 -5.08
N CYS A 251 9.79 -12.33 -5.29
CA CYS A 251 10.14 -13.33 -4.27
C CYS A 251 10.81 -12.66 -3.05
N ILE A 252 11.88 -11.91 -3.27
CA ILE A 252 12.62 -11.27 -2.16
C ILE A 252 11.82 -10.17 -1.45
N SER A 253 10.90 -9.48 -2.13
CA SER A 253 10.03 -8.49 -1.50
C SER A 253 8.94 -9.09 -0.62
N TYR A 254 8.68 -10.39 -0.74
CA TYR A 254 7.67 -11.08 0.08
C TYR A 254 8.05 -11.10 1.55
N ASP A 255 9.32 -11.28 1.86
CA ASP A 255 9.84 -11.32 3.23
C ASP A 255 9.73 -9.95 3.94
N SER A 256 9.59 -8.88 3.16
CA SER A 256 9.36 -7.53 3.67
C SER A 256 7.91 -7.25 4.08
N ALA A 257 6.96 -8.14 3.76
CA ALA A 257 5.52 -7.87 3.91
C ALA A 257 5.08 -7.67 5.37
N ASN A 258 5.78 -8.30 6.33
CA ASN A 258 5.49 -8.23 7.76
C ASN A 258 6.70 -7.72 8.56
N ALA A 259 7.47 -6.80 7.98
CA ALA A 259 8.69 -6.28 8.59
C ALA A 259 8.42 -5.61 9.95
N ASN A 260 9.33 -5.82 10.88
CA ASN A 260 9.43 -5.14 12.17
C ASN A 260 10.78 -4.38 12.27
N GLY A 261 11.11 -3.83 13.43
CA GLY A 261 12.32 -3.04 13.61
C GLY A 261 13.65 -3.79 13.44
N HIS A 262 13.64 -5.12 13.34
CA HIS A 262 14.84 -5.97 13.23
C HIS A 262 14.93 -6.68 11.87
N THR A 263 13.82 -6.87 11.17
CA THR A 263 13.71 -7.70 9.97
C THR A 263 14.80 -7.46 8.93
N PHE A 264 15.09 -6.21 8.59
CA PHE A 264 16.07 -5.93 7.53
C PHE A 264 17.52 -6.14 7.97
N ASN A 265 17.83 -5.98 9.25
CA ASN A 265 19.15 -6.35 9.78
C ASN A 265 19.34 -7.86 9.71
N GLU A 266 18.36 -8.63 10.19
CA GLU A 266 18.36 -10.09 10.16
C GLU A 266 18.50 -10.63 8.73
N LEU A 267 17.69 -10.13 7.78
CA LEU A 267 17.75 -10.54 6.38
C LEU A 267 19.10 -10.23 5.69
N VAL A 268 19.79 -9.16 6.08
CA VAL A 268 21.13 -8.85 5.56
C VAL A 268 22.19 -9.72 6.22
N GLU A 269 22.11 -9.93 7.54
CA GLU A 269 23.09 -10.71 8.30
C GLU A 269 23.03 -12.22 8.02
N GLU A 270 21.88 -12.77 7.64
CA GLU A 270 21.73 -14.20 7.30
C GLU A 270 22.37 -14.59 5.96
N GLN A 271 22.85 -13.63 5.16
CA GLN A 271 23.47 -13.93 3.88
C GLN A 271 24.75 -14.74 4.08
N THR A 272 24.90 -15.82 3.31
CA THR A 272 26.04 -16.75 3.44
C THR A 272 27.35 -16.00 3.22
N PRO A 273 28.28 -16.00 4.21
CA PRO A 273 29.59 -15.38 4.05
C PRO A 273 30.38 -15.94 2.84
N GLY A 274 30.93 -15.05 2.02
CA GLY A 274 31.60 -15.40 0.76
C GLY A 274 30.65 -15.83 -0.37
N GLY A 275 29.33 -15.76 -0.16
CA GLY A 275 28.32 -16.04 -1.18
C GLY A 275 28.07 -14.84 -2.11
N ILE A 276 27.38 -15.09 -3.23
CA ILE A 276 27.08 -14.05 -4.23
C ILE A 276 26.15 -12.96 -3.72
N ASN A 277 25.26 -13.27 -2.77
CA ASN A 277 24.39 -12.27 -2.16
C ASN A 277 25.18 -11.30 -1.27
N GLU A 278 26.09 -11.84 -0.43
CA GLU A 278 26.99 -11.03 0.40
C GLU A 278 27.90 -10.16 -0.47
N GLN A 279 28.42 -10.71 -1.58
CA GLN A 279 29.24 -9.95 -2.54
C GLN A 279 28.51 -8.69 -3.04
N VAL A 280 27.24 -8.80 -3.44
CA VAL A 280 26.45 -7.64 -3.91
C VAL A 280 26.29 -6.61 -2.80
N VAL A 281 25.98 -7.02 -1.56
CA VAL A 281 25.85 -6.10 -0.42
C VAL A 281 27.14 -5.33 -0.19
N ARG A 282 28.29 -6.03 -0.19
CA ARG A 282 29.62 -5.44 0.01
C ARG A 282 29.97 -4.44 -1.11
N GLU A 283 29.83 -4.85 -2.37
CA GLU A 283 30.15 -3.99 -3.52
C GLU A 283 29.25 -2.74 -3.60
N PHE A 284 27.99 -2.87 -3.25
CA PHE A 284 27.07 -1.71 -3.19
C PHE A 284 27.42 -0.78 -2.04
N THR A 285 27.88 -1.32 -0.90
CA THR A 285 28.32 -0.53 0.24
C THR A 285 29.61 0.23 -0.11
N GLU A 286 30.63 -0.47 -0.66
CA GLU A 286 31.89 0.12 -1.09
C GLU A 286 31.69 1.15 -2.21
N GLY A 287 30.73 0.90 -3.12
CA GLY A 287 30.34 1.82 -4.17
C GLY A 287 29.49 3.02 -3.71
N GLY A 288 29.17 3.13 -2.42
CA GLY A 288 28.38 4.25 -1.87
C GLY A 288 26.92 4.29 -2.32
N VAL A 289 26.37 3.16 -2.74
CA VAL A 289 24.95 3.09 -3.25
C VAL A 289 23.97 3.43 -2.13
N TYR A 290 24.22 2.95 -0.91
CA TYR A 290 23.34 3.20 0.24
C TYR A 290 23.49 4.62 0.78
N ASP A 291 24.67 5.22 0.69
CA ASP A 291 24.89 6.64 1.01
C ASP A 291 24.14 7.54 0.02
N ALA A 292 24.23 7.23 -1.28
CA ALA A 292 23.49 7.95 -2.32
C ALA A 292 21.96 7.83 -2.16
N LEU A 293 21.48 6.67 -1.67
CA LEU A 293 20.08 6.49 -1.32
C LEU A 293 19.68 7.41 -0.17
N SER A 294 20.42 7.45 0.92
CA SER A 294 20.17 8.30 2.09
C SER A 294 20.17 9.78 1.72
N ASP A 295 21.18 10.25 0.97
CA ASP A 295 21.25 11.63 0.46
C ASP A 295 20.04 11.99 -0.40
N THR A 296 19.54 11.02 -1.18
CA THR A 296 18.36 11.22 -2.03
C THR A 296 17.10 11.37 -1.18
N LEU A 297 16.93 10.53 -0.17
CA LEU A 297 15.80 10.62 0.76
C LEU A 297 15.81 11.93 1.55
N ASP A 298 16.97 12.41 2.00
CA ASP A 298 17.13 13.70 2.66
C ASP A 298 16.74 14.87 1.74
N GLY A 299 17.12 14.81 0.47
CA GLY A 299 16.71 15.79 -0.53
C GLY A 299 15.19 15.82 -0.75
N ILE A 300 14.54 14.65 -0.75
CA ILE A 300 13.06 14.54 -0.87
C ILE A 300 12.41 15.05 0.41
N LEU A 301 12.94 14.71 1.59
CA LEU A 301 12.43 15.20 2.87
C LEU A 301 12.49 16.72 2.94
N ALA A 302 13.61 17.32 2.56
CA ALA A 302 13.76 18.77 2.51
C ALA A 302 12.69 19.41 1.61
N ARG A 303 12.41 18.82 0.44
CA ARG A 303 11.34 19.27 -0.45
C ARG A 303 9.95 19.14 0.19
N VAL A 304 9.66 18.06 0.88
CA VAL A 304 8.38 17.81 1.58
C VAL A 304 8.17 18.83 2.70
N GLU A 305 9.25 19.23 3.37
CA GLU A 305 9.24 20.19 4.46
C GLU A 305 9.36 21.64 4.00
N GLY A 306 9.50 21.90 2.69
CA GLY A 306 9.69 23.24 2.14
C GLY A 306 11.05 23.86 2.48
N ARG A 307 12.04 23.02 2.83
CA ARG A 307 13.42 23.45 3.14
C ARG A 307 14.30 23.43 1.87
N PRO A 308 15.38 24.21 1.82
CA PRO A 308 16.37 24.10 0.77
C PRO A 308 16.92 22.65 0.67
N THR A 309 17.07 22.15 -0.56
CA THR A 309 17.67 20.83 -0.78
C THR A 309 19.14 20.85 -0.36
N PRO A 310 19.61 19.90 0.46
CA PRO A 310 21.01 19.77 0.82
C PRO A 310 21.90 19.68 -0.44
N LYS A 311 23.08 20.33 -0.41
CA LYS A 311 24.04 20.16 -1.51
C LYS A 311 24.59 18.73 -1.46
N ARG A 312 24.33 17.95 -2.53
CA ARG A 312 24.87 16.60 -2.65
C ARG A 312 26.40 16.67 -2.79
N GLN A 313 27.11 15.89 -2.00
CA GLN A 313 28.47 15.51 -2.34
C GLN A 313 28.35 14.57 -3.56
N LYS A 314 28.99 14.94 -4.68
CA LYS A 314 29.08 14.03 -5.82
C LYS A 314 29.85 12.82 -5.38
N VAL A 315 29.20 11.65 -5.28
CA VAL A 315 29.90 10.37 -5.17
C VAL A 315 30.76 10.26 -6.43
N LYS A 316 32.07 10.37 -6.28
CA LYS A 316 33.00 10.09 -7.37
C LYS A 316 33.06 8.58 -7.51
N TYR A 317 32.34 8.04 -8.48
CA TYR A 317 32.67 6.70 -8.96
C TYR A 317 34.10 6.79 -9.49
N SER A 318 35.04 6.14 -8.81
CA SER A 318 36.38 5.95 -9.35
C SER A 318 36.24 4.98 -10.54
N SER A 319 36.20 5.53 -11.75
CA SER A 319 36.50 4.73 -12.92
C SER A 319 37.99 4.35 -12.79
N THR A 320 38.24 3.17 -12.29
CA THR A 320 39.53 2.51 -12.50
C THR A 320 39.57 2.20 -14.01
N GLU A 321 40.09 3.14 -14.79
CA GLU A 321 40.69 2.82 -16.08
C GLU A 321 41.92 1.96 -15.79
N GLU A 322 41.76 0.65 -15.75
CA GLU A 322 42.86 -0.27 -15.94
C GLU A 322 43.24 -0.26 -17.41
N LYS A 323 44.53 0.12 -17.65
CA LYS A 323 45.21 0.05 -18.93
C LYS A 323 45.46 -1.39 -19.35
#